data_00b1aa260f6613569ad0609cb5f4be0a
#
_entry.id   00b1aa260f6613569ad0609cb5f4be0a
#
_cell.length_a   1.000
_cell.length_b   1.000
_cell.length_c   1.000
_cell.angle_alpha   90.00
_cell.angle_beta   90.00
_cell.angle_gamma   90.00
#
_symmetry.space_group_name_H-M   'P 1'
#
loop_
_entity.id
_entity.type
_entity.pdbx_description
1 polymer ?
#
loop_
_entity_poly.entity_id
_entity_poly.type
_entity_poly.pdbx_seq_one_letter_code
_entity_poly.pdbx_strand_id
1 'polypeptide(L)'
;MRAGAAIRRGLTLALVLAACGEPGPVPIAWGERECDYCHMTTVQPEYAAQLVLRTGKAFIFDDPGCLAAFVREGTADSAAVHSLWVNDFLAPNAPPLRVEEAVFLRSDRLRTPMNHGFAALHPGPSADSLAAALGGTLVRWADVMRSEE
;
A
#
# COMPACT_ATOMS: atom_id res chain seq x y z
N MET A 1 -70.81 11.16 23.12
CA MET A 1 -70.23 10.55 21.95
C MET A 1 -68.78 10.99 21.85
N ARG A 2 -67.81 10.16 22.19
CA ARG A 2 -66.38 10.47 22.13
C ARG A 2 -65.72 9.48 21.16
N ALA A 3 -65.27 10.01 20.04
CA ALA A 3 -64.51 9.24 19.04
C ALA A 3 -63.05 9.12 19.46
N GLY A 4 -62.60 7.90 19.67
CA GLY A 4 -61.19 7.62 19.99
C GLY A 4 -60.34 7.59 18.71
N ALA A 5 -59.33 8.45 18.66
CA ALA A 5 -58.34 8.41 17.59
C ALA A 5 -57.25 7.38 17.91
N ALA A 6 -57.17 6.32 17.12
CA ALA A 6 -56.13 5.29 17.16
C ALA A 6 -54.86 5.82 16.49
N ILE A 7 -53.84 6.10 17.27
CA ILE A 7 -52.49 6.48 16.80
C ILE A 7 -51.79 5.18 16.33
N ARG A 8 -51.70 4.99 15.02
CA ARG A 8 -50.84 3.95 14.40
C ARG A 8 -49.38 4.41 14.50
N ARG A 9 -48.64 3.82 15.45
CA ARG A 9 -47.17 3.95 15.52
C ARG A 9 -46.58 3.10 14.39
N GLY A 10 -46.18 3.76 13.31
CA GLY A 10 -45.40 3.14 12.24
C GLY A 10 -43.99 2.90 12.76
N LEU A 11 -43.61 1.63 12.93
CA LEU A 11 -42.25 1.22 13.27
C LEU A 11 -41.38 1.29 11.98
N THR A 12 -40.70 2.39 11.78
CA THR A 12 -39.71 2.54 10.69
C THR A 12 -38.49 1.72 11.03
N LEU A 13 -38.37 0.52 10.44
CA LEU A 13 -37.18 -0.31 10.52
C LEU A 13 -36.06 0.36 9.66
N ALA A 14 -35.16 1.09 10.27
CA ALA A 14 -33.98 1.63 9.62
C ALA A 14 -33.04 0.47 9.27
N LEU A 15 -33.00 0.09 7.98
CA LEU A 15 -32.05 -0.87 7.44
C LEU A 15 -30.68 -0.21 7.44
N VAL A 16 -29.84 -0.51 8.45
CA VAL A 16 -28.44 -0.12 8.48
C VAL A 16 -27.72 -1.00 7.47
N LEU A 17 -27.51 -0.47 6.26
CA LEU A 17 -26.59 -1.05 5.27
C LEU A 17 -25.18 -0.91 5.86
N ALA A 18 -24.64 -2.00 6.42
CA ALA A 18 -23.23 -2.10 6.73
C ALA A 18 -22.46 -1.97 5.41
N ALA A 19 -21.94 -0.77 5.12
CA ALA A 19 -21.00 -0.56 4.03
C ALA A 19 -19.71 -1.30 4.40
N CYS A 20 -19.57 -2.55 3.93
CA CYS A 20 -18.26 -3.20 3.91
C CYS A 20 -17.38 -2.34 3.00
N GLY A 21 -16.44 -1.56 3.59
CA GLY A 21 -15.47 -0.79 2.85
C GLY A 21 -14.61 -1.70 1.97
N GLU A 22 -14.19 -1.20 0.83
CA GLU A 22 -13.26 -1.92 -0.05
C GLU A 22 -11.94 -2.20 0.69
N PRO A 23 -11.35 -3.40 0.56
CA PRO A 23 -10.04 -3.70 1.17
C PRO A 23 -8.97 -2.71 0.73
N GLY A 24 -8.22 -2.16 1.68
CA GLY A 24 -7.22 -1.14 1.42
C GLY A 24 -6.02 -1.25 2.36
N PRO A 25 -5.02 -0.35 2.21
CA PRO A 25 -3.85 -0.33 3.04
C PRO A 25 -4.22 -0.06 4.50
N VAL A 26 -3.44 -0.65 5.42
CA VAL A 26 -3.65 -0.50 6.86
C VAL A 26 -2.56 0.39 7.48
N PRO A 27 -2.82 1.03 8.63
CA PRO A 27 -1.79 1.72 9.38
C PRO A 27 -0.66 0.76 9.79
N ILE A 28 0.59 1.21 9.69
CA ILE A 28 1.78 0.45 10.08
C ILE A 28 2.26 0.93 11.45
N ALA A 29 2.46 -0.01 12.38
CA ALA A 29 3.07 0.27 13.68
C ALA A 29 4.60 0.35 13.53
N TRP A 30 5.11 1.55 13.24
CA TRP A 30 6.52 1.82 13.01
C TRP A 30 7.37 1.46 14.24
N GLY A 31 8.47 0.72 14.01
CA GLY A 31 9.35 0.24 15.06
C GLY A 31 8.85 -1.01 15.82
N GLU A 32 7.65 -1.49 15.54
CA GLU A 32 7.05 -2.67 16.16
C GLU A 32 6.66 -3.75 15.14
N ARG A 33 6.29 -3.34 13.92
CA ARG A 33 5.87 -4.25 12.85
C ARG A 33 7.10 -4.77 12.09
N GLU A 34 7.15 -6.10 11.88
CA GLU A 34 8.16 -6.74 11.02
C GLU A 34 7.69 -6.81 9.57
N CYS A 35 8.66 -6.77 8.65
CA CYS A 35 8.46 -7.05 7.23
C CYS A 35 8.06 -8.53 7.04
N ASP A 36 6.98 -8.78 6.30
CA ASP A 36 6.48 -10.14 6.07
C ASP A 36 7.38 -10.97 5.10
N TYR A 37 8.44 -10.36 4.55
CA TYR A 37 9.42 -11.03 3.69
C TYR A 37 10.77 -11.22 4.38
N CYS A 38 11.46 -10.12 4.74
CA CYS A 38 12.81 -10.19 5.30
C CYS A 38 12.86 -10.27 6.83
N HIS A 39 11.72 -10.12 7.52
CA HIS A 39 11.56 -10.16 8.98
C HIS A 39 12.31 -9.06 9.75
N MET A 40 12.80 -8.02 9.06
CA MET A 40 13.34 -6.84 9.72
C MET A 40 12.22 -5.92 10.22
N THR A 41 12.48 -5.19 11.30
CA THR A 41 11.52 -4.21 11.82
C THR A 41 11.36 -3.04 10.86
N THR A 42 10.12 -2.69 10.53
CA THR A 42 9.81 -1.56 9.64
C THR A 42 10.00 -0.23 10.38
N VAL A 43 10.98 0.57 9.96
CA VAL A 43 11.35 1.83 10.60
C VAL A 43 11.49 3.02 9.64
N GLN A 44 11.38 2.78 8.34
CA GLN A 44 11.55 3.79 7.28
C GLN A 44 10.25 3.92 6.47
N PRO A 45 9.33 4.82 6.90
CA PRO A 45 8.02 4.97 6.26
C PRO A 45 8.10 5.26 4.77
N GLU A 46 9.12 5.98 4.32
CA GLU A 46 9.34 6.40 2.93
C GLU A 46 9.55 5.25 1.94
N TYR A 47 9.89 4.06 2.43
CA TYR A 47 10.09 2.88 1.58
C TYR A 47 9.00 1.82 1.72
N ALA A 48 8.09 1.99 2.67
CA ALA A 48 7.14 0.94 3.01
C ALA A 48 6.21 0.56 1.85
N ALA A 49 5.85 -0.71 1.84
CA ALA A 49 4.91 -1.27 0.88
C ALA A 49 3.93 -2.24 1.55
N GLN A 50 2.79 -2.50 0.90
CA GLN A 50 1.77 -3.41 1.41
C GLN A 50 1.16 -4.24 0.28
N LEU A 51 0.83 -5.49 0.57
CA LEU A 51 -0.04 -6.33 -0.23
C LEU A 51 -1.33 -6.57 0.55
N VAL A 52 -2.46 -6.23 -0.04
CA VAL A 52 -3.77 -6.42 0.59
C VAL A 52 -4.53 -7.51 -0.12
N LEU A 53 -5.02 -8.49 0.64
CA LEU A 53 -5.88 -9.55 0.12
C LEU A 53 -7.33 -9.10 0.03
N ARG A 54 -8.14 -9.80 -0.76
CA ARG A 54 -9.60 -9.61 -0.86
C ARG A 54 -10.33 -9.79 0.47
N THR A 55 -9.72 -10.50 1.41
CA THR A 55 -10.22 -10.67 2.79
C THR A 55 -9.98 -9.47 3.69
N GLY A 56 -9.21 -8.46 3.22
CA GLY A 56 -8.75 -7.33 4.01
C GLY A 56 -7.46 -7.57 4.80
N LYS A 57 -6.90 -8.80 4.79
CA LYS A 57 -5.59 -9.05 5.40
C LYS A 57 -4.51 -8.30 4.62
N ALA A 58 -3.64 -7.56 5.33
CA ALA A 58 -2.49 -6.89 4.75
C ALA A 58 -1.18 -7.56 5.16
N PHE A 59 -0.26 -7.70 4.22
CA PHE A 59 1.15 -8.00 4.43
C PHE A 59 1.94 -6.70 4.29
N ILE A 60 2.93 -6.51 5.17
CA ILE A 60 3.71 -5.28 5.29
C ILE A 60 5.14 -5.55 4.87
N PHE A 61 5.74 -4.63 4.13
CA PHE A 61 7.11 -4.73 3.65
C PHE A 61 7.86 -3.44 3.96
N ASP A 62 9.14 -3.57 4.27
CA ASP A 62 10.01 -2.46 4.60
C ASP A 62 10.55 -1.70 3.37
N ASP A 63 10.51 -2.35 2.17
CA ASP A 63 10.80 -1.68 0.91
C ASP A 63 10.06 -2.33 -0.30
N PRO A 64 9.99 -1.65 -1.45
CA PRO A 64 9.33 -2.17 -2.65
C PRO A 64 9.96 -3.46 -3.19
N GLY A 65 11.27 -3.68 -2.97
CA GLY A 65 11.97 -4.90 -3.39
C GLY A 65 11.48 -6.12 -2.60
N CYS A 66 11.27 -5.98 -1.28
CA CYS A 66 10.68 -7.03 -0.46
C CYS A 66 9.26 -7.40 -0.90
N LEU A 67 8.43 -6.41 -1.24
CA LEU A 67 7.11 -6.66 -1.84
C LEU A 67 7.25 -7.43 -3.17
N ALA A 68 8.16 -7.01 -4.05
CA ALA A 68 8.38 -7.66 -5.34
C ALA A 68 8.83 -9.12 -5.18
N ALA A 69 9.78 -9.38 -4.28
CA ALA A 69 10.26 -10.72 -3.97
C ALA A 69 9.13 -11.62 -3.44
N PHE A 70 8.34 -11.13 -2.49
CA PHE A 70 7.20 -11.85 -1.92
C PHE A 70 6.16 -12.24 -3.00
N VAL A 71 5.88 -11.33 -3.94
CA VAL A 71 4.95 -11.59 -5.06
C VAL A 71 5.55 -12.60 -6.04
N ARG A 72 6.83 -12.49 -6.40
CA ARG A 72 7.51 -13.42 -7.31
C ARG A 72 7.54 -14.85 -6.79
N GLU A 73 7.79 -15.01 -5.50
CA GLU A 73 7.82 -16.33 -4.84
C GLU A 73 6.45 -16.98 -4.72
N GLY A 74 5.37 -16.26 -5.03
CA GLY A 74 4.02 -16.78 -4.96
C GLY A 74 3.57 -17.12 -3.54
N THR A 75 4.15 -16.48 -2.53
CA THR A 75 3.83 -16.72 -1.11
C THR A 75 2.37 -16.41 -0.79
N ALA A 76 1.74 -15.47 -1.52
CA ALA A 76 0.31 -15.26 -1.49
C ALA A 76 -0.31 -15.76 -2.80
N ASP A 77 -1.46 -16.45 -2.71
CA ASP A 77 -2.25 -16.81 -3.89
C ASP A 77 -2.61 -15.54 -4.68
N SER A 78 -2.15 -15.44 -5.91
CA SER A 78 -2.37 -14.29 -6.79
C SER A 78 -3.86 -13.99 -7.00
N ALA A 79 -4.72 -15.02 -7.01
CA ALA A 79 -6.17 -14.86 -7.11
C ALA A 79 -6.79 -14.22 -5.85
N ALA A 80 -6.14 -14.34 -4.70
CA ALA A 80 -6.56 -13.73 -3.44
C ALA A 80 -6.06 -12.29 -3.28
N VAL A 81 -5.07 -11.84 -4.06
CA VAL A 81 -4.55 -10.47 -4.00
C VAL A 81 -5.61 -9.49 -4.50
N HIS A 82 -5.89 -8.48 -3.69
CA HIS A 82 -6.77 -7.37 -4.05
C HIS A 82 -5.96 -6.20 -4.63
N SER A 83 -4.87 -5.81 -3.96
CA SER A 83 -4.11 -4.61 -4.32
C SER A 83 -2.71 -4.58 -3.73
N LEU A 84 -1.82 -3.87 -4.41
CA LEU A 84 -0.46 -3.59 -3.98
C LEU A 84 -0.30 -2.07 -3.78
N TRP A 85 0.36 -1.69 -2.70
CA TRP A 85 0.50 -0.31 -2.27
C TRP A 85 1.95 0.01 -1.90
N VAL A 86 2.33 1.26 -2.12
CA VAL A 86 3.64 1.80 -1.77
C VAL A 86 3.50 3.19 -1.18
N ASN A 87 4.35 3.54 -0.22
CA ASN A 87 4.38 4.91 0.28
C ASN A 87 5.16 5.81 -0.70
N ASP A 88 4.73 7.06 -0.84
CA ASP A 88 5.48 8.06 -1.59
C ASP A 88 6.74 8.45 -0.80
N PHE A 89 7.90 8.26 -1.39
CA PHE A 89 9.20 8.60 -0.78
C PHE A 89 9.28 10.08 -0.37
N LEU A 90 8.70 10.98 -1.15
CA LEU A 90 8.70 12.42 -0.85
C LEU A 90 7.59 12.84 0.11
N ALA A 91 6.58 12.00 0.32
CA ALA A 91 5.42 12.28 1.17
C ALA A 91 5.00 11.03 1.96
N PRO A 92 5.86 10.48 2.84
CA PRO A 92 5.63 9.17 3.48
C PRO A 92 4.41 9.14 4.42
N ASN A 93 3.90 10.29 4.82
CA ASN A 93 2.71 10.42 5.67
C ASN A 93 1.42 10.68 4.86
N ALA A 94 1.52 10.80 3.53
CA ALA A 94 0.36 10.86 2.65
C ALA A 94 -0.28 9.46 2.51
N PRO A 95 -1.53 9.37 2.03
CA PRO A 95 -2.11 8.07 1.67
C PRO A 95 -1.21 7.31 0.69
N PRO A 96 -1.01 5.99 0.88
CA PRO A 96 -0.20 5.19 -0.03
C PRO A 96 -0.74 5.20 -1.46
N LEU A 97 0.16 5.03 -2.43
CA LEU A 97 -0.14 4.93 -3.85
C LEU A 97 -0.36 3.47 -4.24
N ARG A 98 -1.23 3.22 -5.21
CA ARG A 98 -1.26 1.95 -5.92
C ARG A 98 0.05 1.78 -6.71
N VAL A 99 0.61 0.58 -6.76
CA VAL A 99 1.86 0.35 -7.51
C VAL A 99 1.71 0.66 -9.00
N GLU A 100 0.50 0.52 -9.55
CA GLU A 100 0.18 0.86 -10.95
C GLU A 100 0.20 2.36 -11.22
N GLU A 101 -0.04 3.18 -10.21
CA GLU A 101 -0.08 4.64 -10.27
C GLU A 101 1.29 5.27 -9.98
N ALA A 102 2.17 4.54 -9.28
CA ALA A 102 3.50 4.99 -8.91
C ALA A 102 4.51 4.88 -10.05
N VAL A 103 5.56 5.70 -9.97
CA VAL A 103 6.84 5.47 -10.62
C VAL A 103 7.87 5.09 -9.56
N PHE A 104 8.86 4.32 -9.95
CA PHE A 104 9.90 3.85 -9.04
C PHE A 104 11.25 4.42 -9.47
N LEU A 105 11.88 5.18 -8.59
CA LEU A 105 13.25 5.60 -8.77
C LEU A 105 14.17 4.42 -8.43
N ARG A 106 14.97 3.99 -9.39
CA ARG A 106 16.07 3.06 -9.19
C ARG A 106 17.40 3.83 -9.13
N SER A 107 18.11 3.72 -8.02
CA SER A 107 19.41 4.37 -7.86
C SER A 107 20.26 3.67 -6.80
N ASP A 108 21.56 3.51 -7.07
CA ASP A 108 22.54 2.99 -6.11
C ASP A 108 22.84 3.97 -4.97
N ARG A 109 22.30 5.20 -5.05
CA ARG A 109 22.41 6.20 -3.98
C ARG A 109 21.29 6.13 -2.96
N LEU A 110 20.21 5.40 -3.26
CA LEU A 110 19.17 5.13 -2.28
C LEU A 110 19.67 4.16 -1.21
N ARG A 111 19.35 4.44 0.04
CA ARG A 111 19.69 3.58 1.18
C ARG A 111 18.42 2.90 1.69
N THR A 112 17.92 1.95 0.90
CA THR A 112 16.73 1.19 1.25
C THR A 112 17.05 0.11 2.29
N PRO A 113 16.10 -0.33 3.11
CA PRO A 113 16.33 -1.32 4.17
C PRO A 113 17.11 -2.56 3.73
N MET A 114 16.71 -3.16 2.60
CA MET A 114 17.36 -4.35 2.03
C MET A 114 18.31 -4.05 0.86
N ASN A 115 18.63 -2.76 0.65
CA ASN A 115 19.51 -2.30 -0.42
C ASN A 115 19.04 -2.64 -1.85
N HIS A 116 17.74 -2.86 -2.05
CA HIS A 116 17.17 -3.08 -3.39
C HIS A 116 17.25 -1.83 -4.28
N GLY A 117 17.44 -0.64 -3.70
CA GLY A 117 17.67 0.60 -4.44
C GLY A 117 16.43 1.16 -5.15
N PHE A 118 15.23 0.87 -4.66
CA PHE A 118 13.97 1.41 -5.18
C PHE A 118 13.27 2.33 -4.19
N ALA A 119 12.79 3.48 -4.67
CA ALA A 119 11.87 4.36 -3.96
C ALA A 119 10.64 4.63 -4.82
N ALA A 120 9.45 4.45 -4.26
CA ALA A 120 8.21 4.75 -4.97
C ALA A 120 7.91 6.25 -4.88
N LEU A 121 7.36 6.81 -5.95
CA LEU A 121 7.06 8.24 -6.07
C LEU A 121 5.74 8.45 -6.81
N HIS A 122 5.06 9.52 -6.44
CA HIS A 122 4.01 10.04 -7.30
C HIS A 122 4.64 10.53 -8.63
N PRO A 123 4.10 10.15 -9.81
CA PRO A 123 4.66 10.60 -11.08
C PRO A 123 4.56 12.12 -11.24
N GLY A 124 5.60 12.75 -11.77
CA GLY A 124 5.63 14.18 -12.02
C GLY A 124 7.01 14.83 -11.87
N PRO A 125 7.10 16.18 -11.99
CA PRO A 125 8.36 16.91 -12.01
C PRO A 125 9.25 16.68 -10.76
N SER A 126 8.67 16.41 -9.60
CA SER A 126 9.43 16.10 -8.38
C SER A 126 10.16 14.78 -8.49
N ALA A 127 9.51 13.75 -9.08
CA ALA A 127 10.14 12.46 -9.34
C ALA A 127 11.30 12.60 -10.35
N ASP A 128 11.09 13.35 -11.44
CA ASP A 128 12.13 13.63 -12.44
C ASP A 128 13.34 14.36 -11.82
N SER A 129 13.07 15.36 -10.99
CA SER A 129 14.12 16.14 -10.30
C SER A 129 14.92 15.27 -9.34
N LEU A 130 14.26 14.40 -8.57
CA LEU A 130 14.93 13.48 -7.66
C LEU A 130 15.77 12.45 -8.42
N ALA A 131 15.24 11.91 -9.52
CA ALA A 131 15.97 10.97 -10.37
C ALA A 131 17.25 11.60 -10.93
N ALA A 132 17.18 12.83 -11.41
CA ALA A 132 18.35 13.58 -11.87
C ALA A 132 19.35 13.83 -10.74
N ALA A 133 18.89 14.25 -9.56
CA ALA A 133 19.74 14.53 -8.40
C ALA A 133 20.48 13.28 -7.87
N LEU A 134 19.82 12.13 -7.90
CA LEU A 134 20.37 10.86 -7.43
C LEU A 134 21.04 10.03 -8.56
N GLY A 135 21.11 10.56 -9.78
CA GLY A 135 21.68 9.84 -10.93
C GLY A 135 21.00 8.51 -11.20
N GLY A 136 19.68 8.45 -10.94
CA GLY A 136 18.87 7.27 -11.10
C GLY A 136 17.95 7.32 -12.33
N THR A 137 17.17 6.27 -12.50
CA THR A 137 16.17 6.15 -13.57
C THR A 137 14.79 5.89 -12.99
N LEU A 138 13.76 6.46 -13.61
CA LEU A 138 12.37 6.15 -13.28
C LEU A 138 11.90 4.92 -14.08
N VAL A 139 11.37 3.96 -13.37
CA VAL A 139 10.89 2.68 -13.92
C VAL A 139 9.45 2.41 -13.46
N ARG A 140 8.80 1.42 -14.06
CA ARG A 140 7.46 0.98 -13.67
C ARG A 140 7.52 -0.25 -12.77
N TRP A 141 6.41 -0.56 -12.10
CA TRP A 141 6.31 -1.74 -11.24
C TRP A 141 6.77 -3.03 -11.95
N ALA A 142 6.41 -3.21 -13.22
CA ALA A 142 6.86 -4.36 -14.00
C ALA A 142 8.40 -4.49 -14.09
N ASP A 143 9.13 -3.39 -14.00
CA ASP A 143 10.60 -3.38 -14.00
C ASP A 143 11.14 -3.75 -12.62
N VAL A 144 10.50 -3.27 -11.54
CA VAL A 144 10.80 -3.69 -10.16
C VAL A 144 10.61 -5.20 -10.01
N MET A 145 9.52 -5.74 -10.58
CA MET A 145 9.24 -7.18 -10.58
C MET A 145 10.26 -8.02 -11.36
N ARG A 146 10.95 -7.45 -12.33
CA ARG A 146 11.99 -8.13 -13.13
C ARG A 146 13.40 -7.95 -12.60
N SER A 147 13.62 -6.98 -11.71
CA SER A 147 14.93 -6.79 -11.12
C SER A 147 15.24 -8.01 -10.25
N GLU A 148 16.24 -8.77 -10.67
CA GLU A 148 16.85 -9.78 -9.83
C GLU A 148 17.80 -9.11 -8.85
N GLU A 149 18.01 -9.76 -7.74
CA GLU A 149 18.93 -9.34 -6.69
C GLU A 149 20.38 -9.28 -7.18
#